data_30d85804cae32ee793cbb01dcb328b82
#
_entry.id   30d85804cae32ee793cbb01dcb328b82
#
_cell.length_a   1.000
_cell.length_b   1.000
_cell.length_c   1.000
_cell.angle_alpha   90.00
_cell.angle_beta   90.00
_cell.angle_gamma   90.00
#
_symmetry.space_group_name_H-M   'P 1'
#
loop_
_entity.id
_entity.type
_entity.pdbx_description
1 polymer ?
#
loop_
_entity_poly.entity_id
_entity_poly.type
_entity_poly.pdbx_seq_one_letter_code
_entity_poly.pdbx_strand_id
1 'polypeptide(L)'
;MSKYLFLFCATGCLGITAEIFFTAVYDILQGRAEIPLMLKGQSYIWMFPIYGLAGILFPPIIKRLKEWHVLLRMCLYATGILAVEFITGWLLDITTGQCPWEYKEGWHVLGYIRIDYFPLWALFGLLVEKTLRYLMRLEIQPE
;
A
#
# COMPACT_ATOMS: atom_id res chain seq x y z
N MET A 1 9.07 6.51 22.05
CA MET A 1 7.94 6.55 21.06
C MET A 1 7.21 5.22 21.16
N SER A 2 5.85 5.22 21.10
CA SER A 2 5.12 3.94 21.10
C SER A 2 5.47 3.12 19.85
N LYS A 3 5.64 1.80 20.00
CA LYS A 3 5.94 0.86 18.91
C LYS A 3 4.97 1.00 17.74
N TYR A 4 3.68 1.11 18.04
CA TYR A 4 2.67 1.27 17.00
C TYR A 4 2.78 2.60 16.27
N LEU A 5 3.14 3.68 16.99
CA LEU A 5 3.37 4.98 16.37
C LEU A 5 4.60 4.95 15.45
N PHE A 6 5.67 4.30 15.87
CA PHE A 6 6.86 4.11 15.01
C PHE A 6 6.50 3.34 13.73
N LEU A 7 5.84 2.20 13.86
CA LEU A 7 5.44 1.37 12.70
C LEU A 7 4.48 2.12 11.79
N PHE A 8 3.51 2.86 12.36
CA PHE A 8 2.58 3.69 11.59
C PHE A 8 3.33 4.76 10.78
N CYS A 9 4.19 5.54 11.40
CA CYS A 9 4.94 6.57 10.70
C CYS A 9 5.90 5.98 9.65
N ALA A 10 6.62 4.91 10.00
CA ALA A 10 7.56 4.27 9.08
C ALA A 10 6.86 3.70 7.84
N THR A 11 5.73 2.98 8.02
CA THR A 11 4.97 2.44 6.89
C THR A 11 4.27 3.54 6.07
N GLY A 12 3.78 4.59 6.72
CA GLY A 12 3.22 5.76 6.04
C GLY A 12 4.23 6.44 5.13
N CYS A 13 5.43 6.72 5.64
CA CYS A 13 6.52 7.31 4.86
C CYS A 13 6.99 6.41 3.73
N LEU A 14 7.22 5.11 4.01
CA LEU A 14 7.65 4.15 3.01
C LEU A 14 6.60 3.95 1.91
N GLY A 15 5.32 3.89 2.28
CA GLY A 15 4.21 3.74 1.35
C GLY A 15 4.10 4.92 0.39
N ILE A 16 4.07 6.16 0.89
CA ILE A 16 4.06 7.36 0.04
C ILE A 16 5.29 7.39 -0.87
N THR A 17 6.48 7.09 -0.34
CA THR A 17 7.70 7.08 -1.14
C THR A 17 7.59 6.05 -2.27
N ALA A 18 7.15 4.83 -1.96
CA ALA A 18 6.95 3.79 -2.98
C ALA A 18 5.93 4.21 -4.05
N GLU A 19 4.85 4.87 -3.66
CA GLU A 19 3.82 5.36 -4.58
C GLU A 19 4.36 6.46 -5.50
N ILE A 20 5.14 7.40 -4.98
CA ILE A 20 5.77 8.44 -5.82
C ILE A 20 6.68 7.80 -6.87
N PHE A 21 7.48 6.79 -6.50
CA PHE A 21 8.29 6.05 -7.47
C PHE A 21 7.42 5.29 -8.48
N PHE A 22 6.37 4.61 -8.00
CA PHE A 22 5.47 3.85 -8.86
C PHE A 22 4.78 4.76 -9.87
N THR A 23 4.22 5.89 -9.44
CA THR A 23 3.52 6.83 -10.33
C THR A 23 4.47 7.46 -11.35
N ALA A 24 5.70 7.81 -10.94
CA ALA A 24 6.70 8.33 -11.86
C ALA A 24 7.06 7.33 -12.98
N VAL A 25 7.31 6.06 -12.62
CA VAL A 25 7.61 4.99 -13.58
C VAL A 25 6.40 4.68 -14.45
N TYR A 26 5.21 4.60 -13.86
CA TYR A 26 3.97 4.33 -14.57
C TYR A 26 3.70 5.41 -15.65
N ASP A 27 3.83 6.68 -15.31
CA ASP A 27 3.60 7.78 -16.26
C ASP A 27 4.62 7.77 -17.43
N ILE A 28 5.86 7.37 -17.16
CA ILE A 28 6.86 7.17 -18.23
C ILE A 28 6.44 6.04 -19.16
N LEU A 29 6.06 4.88 -18.60
CA LEU A 29 5.68 3.70 -19.38
C LEU A 29 4.42 3.94 -20.22
N GLN A 30 3.49 4.78 -19.73
CA GLN A 30 2.26 5.16 -20.43
C GLN A 30 2.47 6.32 -21.42
N GLY A 31 3.68 6.87 -21.53
CA GLY A 31 3.95 8.04 -22.37
C GLY A 31 3.26 9.33 -21.92
N ARG A 32 2.85 9.39 -20.63
CA ARG A 32 2.21 10.56 -20.03
C ARG A 32 3.21 11.58 -19.48
N ALA A 33 4.46 11.17 -19.30
CA ALA A 33 5.51 12.04 -18.77
C ALA A 33 5.96 13.04 -19.86
N GLU A 34 5.76 14.34 -19.62
CA GLU A 34 6.22 15.42 -20.52
C GLU A 34 7.75 15.40 -20.69
N ILE A 35 8.49 15.19 -19.61
CA ILE A 35 9.94 15.04 -19.59
C ILE A 35 10.29 13.81 -18.76
N PRO A 36 10.54 12.63 -19.39
CA PRO A 36 10.75 11.36 -18.68
C PRO A 36 11.88 11.39 -17.66
N LEU A 37 12.97 12.11 -17.95
CA LEU A 37 14.13 12.19 -17.06
C LEU A 37 13.89 13.01 -15.78
N MET A 38 12.81 13.79 -15.69
CA MET A 38 12.45 14.48 -14.45
C MET A 38 11.93 13.54 -13.37
N LEU A 39 11.50 12.31 -13.73
CA LEU A 39 10.97 11.29 -12.80
C LEU A 39 9.90 11.86 -11.86
N LYS A 40 9.01 12.70 -12.40
CA LYS A 40 7.95 13.33 -11.59
C LYS A 40 6.93 12.28 -11.20
N GLY A 41 6.82 12.00 -9.91
CA GLY A 41 5.77 11.17 -9.32
C GLY A 41 4.89 11.99 -8.40
N GLN A 42 3.73 11.45 -8.05
CA GLN A 42 2.76 12.12 -7.19
C GLN A 42 2.08 11.13 -6.24
N SER A 43 1.60 11.64 -5.11
CA SER A 43 0.77 10.93 -4.14
C SER A 43 -0.17 11.90 -3.45
N TYR A 44 -1.22 11.39 -2.83
CA TYR A 44 -2.13 12.18 -2.00
C TYR A 44 -1.75 12.08 -0.53
N ILE A 45 -1.92 13.16 0.24
CA ILE A 45 -1.61 13.16 1.68
C ILE A 45 -2.44 12.11 2.45
N TRP A 46 -3.63 11.79 1.96
CA TRP A 46 -4.47 10.72 2.50
C TRP A 46 -3.82 9.34 2.49
N MET A 47 -2.87 9.11 1.59
CA MET A 47 -2.15 7.84 1.50
C MET A 47 -1.24 7.61 2.70
N PHE A 48 -0.78 8.68 3.37
CA PHE A 48 0.04 8.53 4.57
C PHE A 48 -0.67 7.75 5.68
N PRO A 49 -1.86 8.14 6.17
CA PRO A 49 -2.57 7.35 7.17
C PRO A 49 -3.02 5.99 6.64
N ILE A 50 -3.38 5.85 5.36
CA ILE A 50 -3.79 4.57 4.77
C ILE A 50 -2.63 3.57 4.82
N TYR A 51 -1.44 3.95 4.34
CA TYR A 51 -0.24 3.11 4.44
C TYR A 51 0.23 2.94 5.89
N GLY A 52 0.07 3.95 6.73
CA GLY A 52 0.35 3.90 8.16
C GLY A 52 -0.46 2.81 8.89
N LEU A 53 -1.72 2.60 8.50
CA LEU A 53 -2.56 1.54 9.04
C LEU A 53 -1.96 0.14 8.81
N ALA A 54 -1.19 -0.08 7.74
CA ALA A 54 -0.49 -1.34 7.53
C ALA A 54 0.49 -1.64 8.69
N GLY A 55 1.16 -0.61 9.23
CA GLY A 55 2.06 -0.73 10.39
C GLY A 55 1.36 -1.18 11.67
N ILE A 56 0.05 -0.97 11.77
CA ILE A 56 -0.77 -1.38 12.92
C ILE A 56 -1.44 -2.72 12.66
N LEU A 57 -2.05 -2.90 11.49
CA LEU A 57 -2.93 -4.04 11.19
C LEU A 57 -2.16 -5.29 10.76
N PHE A 58 -1.05 -5.13 10.02
CA PHE A 58 -0.29 -6.28 9.51
C PHE A 58 0.50 -7.06 10.58
N PRO A 59 1.13 -6.46 11.59
CA PRO A 59 1.92 -7.22 12.56
C PRO A 59 1.20 -8.39 13.23
N PRO A 60 -0.05 -8.27 13.71
CA PRO A 60 -0.78 -9.41 14.26
C PRO A 60 -1.14 -10.45 13.19
N ILE A 61 -1.43 -10.02 11.96
CA ILE A 61 -1.73 -10.91 10.84
C ILE A 61 -0.48 -11.72 10.46
N ILE A 62 0.67 -11.06 10.32
CA ILE A 62 1.97 -11.70 10.02
C ILE A 62 2.30 -12.77 11.06
N LYS A 63 2.07 -12.50 12.36
CA LYS A 63 2.30 -13.47 13.43
C LYS A 63 1.41 -14.71 13.31
N ARG A 64 0.14 -14.53 12.94
CA ARG A 64 -0.81 -15.65 12.75
C ARG A 64 -0.50 -16.49 11.52
N LEU A 65 -0.07 -15.83 10.43
CA LEU A 65 0.13 -16.46 9.13
C LEU A 65 1.55 -17.00 8.91
N LYS A 66 2.46 -16.90 9.89
CA LYS A 66 3.88 -17.22 9.70
C LYS A 66 4.15 -18.66 9.22
N GLU A 67 3.30 -19.63 9.63
CA GLU A 67 3.41 -21.06 9.28
C GLU A 67 2.61 -21.40 7.99
N TRP A 68 1.88 -20.46 7.43
CA TRP A 68 1.07 -20.71 6.26
C TRP A 68 1.92 -20.70 4.99
N HIS A 69 1.48 -21.48 3.99
CA HIS A 69 2.14 -21.50 2.69
C HIS A 69 2.21 -20.10 2.08
N VAL A 70 3.31 -19.77 1.43
CA VAL A 70 3.58 -18.42 0.89
C VAL A 70 2.48 -17.91 -0.04
N LEU A 71 1.97 -18.77 -0.93
CA LEU A 71 0.91 -18.38 -1.86
C LEU A 71 -0.39 -18.00 -1.15
N LEU A 72 -0.72 -18.70 -0.06
CA LEU A 72 -1.92 -18.40 0.71
C LEU A 72 -1.79 -17.06 1.43
N ARG A 73 -0.60 -16.75 1.96
CA ARG A 73 -0.32 -15.43 2.55
C ARG A 73 -0.41 -14.33 1.51
N MET A 74 0.15 -14.54 0.32
CA MET A 74 0.05 -13.60 -0.80
C MET A 74 -1.39 -13.28 -1.16
N CYS A 75 -2.24 -14.32 -1.31
CA CYS A 75 -3.66 -14.13 -1.62
C CYS A 75 -4.38 -13.34 -0.52
N LEU A 76 -4.12 -13.67 0.76
CA LEU A 76 -4.72 -12.96 1.90
C LEU A 76 -4.27 -11.50 1.95
N TYR A 77 -3.00 -11.22 1.71
CA TYR A 77 -2.49 -9.84 1.68
C TYR A 77 -3.11 -9.05 0.54
N ALA A 78 -3.16 -9.61 -0.68
CA ALA A 78 -3.80 -8.96 -1.82
C ALA A 78 -5.28 -8.66 -1.55
N THR A 79 -6.02 -9.63 -1.01
CA THR A 79 -7.43 -9.44 -0.63
C THR A 79 -7.58 -8.34 0.43
N GLY A 80 -6.70 -8.33 1.44
CA GLY A 80 -6.70 -7.31 2.48
C GLY A 80 -6.40 -5.91 1.94
N ILE A 81 -5.42 -5.80 1.05
CA ILE A 81 -5.06 -4.53 0.38
C ILE A 81 -6.24 -4.02 -0.45
N LEU A 82 -6.83 -4.85 -1.30
CA LEU A 82 -8.00 -4.48 -2.09
C LEU A 82 -9.20 -4.08 -1.22
N ALA A 83 -9.41 -4.76 -0.09
CA ALA A 83 -10.48 -4.39 0.84
C ALA A 83 -10.24 -3.01 1.48
N VAL A 84 -9.01 -2.71 1.91
CA VAL A 84 -8.64 -1.39 2.45
C VAL A 84 -8.77 -0.33 1.36
N GLU A 85 -8.27 -0.60 0.15
CA GLU A 85 -8.35 0.31 -1.00
C GLU A 85 -9.81 0.63 -1.34
N PHE A 86 -10.68 -0.39 -1.38
CA PHE A 86 -12.11 -0.22 -1.62
C PHE A 86 -12.79 0.64 -0.53
N ILE A 87 -12.60 0.27 0.75
CA ILE A 87 -13.24 0.96 1.87
C ILE A 87 -12.77 2.41 1.95
N THR A 88 -11.48 2.67 1.80
CA THR A 88 -10.92 4.02 1.89
C THR A 88 -11.29 4.86 0.66
N GLY A 89 -11.31 4.27 -0.54
CA GLY A 89 -11.78 4.95 -1.76
C GLY A 89 -13.24 5.35 -1.66
N TRP A 90 -14.10 4.41 -1.24
CA TRP A 90 -15.51 4.68 -1.00
C TRP A 90 -15.72 5.76 0.08
N LEU A 91 -14.99 5.68 1.20
CA LEU A 91 -15.09 6.66 2.28
C LEU A 91 -14.65 8.05 1.83
N LEU A 92 -13.57 8.16 1.08
CA LEU A 92 -13.09 9.44 0.56
C LEU A 92 -14.05 10.00 -0.47
N ASP A 93 -14.64 9.18 -1.33
CA ASP A 93 -15.63 9.61 -2.31
C ASP A 93 -16.87 10.23 -1.64
N ILE A 94 -17.45 9.56 -0.63
CA ILE A 94 -18.63 10.12 0.07
C ILE A 94 -18.32 11.34 0.94
N THR A 95 -17.07 11.52 1.38
CA THR A 95 -16.68 12.64 2.26
C THR A 95 -16.15 13.84 1.50
N THR A 96 -15.47 13.62 0.38
CA THR A 96 -14.82 14.69 -0.41
C THR A 96 -15.45 14.89 -1.78
N GLY A 97 -16.36 14.00 -2.19
CA GLY A 97 -17.00 13.99 -3.50
C GLY A 97 -16.13 13.41 -4.62
N GLN A 98 -14.96 12.83 -4.30
CA GLN A 98 -14.06 12.20 -5.28
C GLN A 98 -13.19 11.12 -4.64
N CYS A 99 -12.96 10.01 -5.37
CA CYS A 99 -11.91 9.06 -5.03
C CYS A 99 -10.57 9.56 -5.63
N PRO A 100 -9.52 9.77 -4.82
CA PRO A 100 -8.24 10.30 -5.31
C PRO A 100 -7.58 9.45 -6.40
N TRP A 101 -7.80 8.13 -6.39
CA TRP A 101 -7.24 7.16 -7.34
C TRP A 101 -8.30 6.51 -8.25
N GLU A 102 -9.36 7.21 -8.57
CA GLU A 102 -10.45 6.66 -9.38
C GLU A 102 -9.96 5.92 -10.63
N TYR A 103 -10.22 4.60 -10.66
CA TYR A 103 -9.88 3.76 -11.81
C TYR A 103 -10.98 3.82 -12.87
N LYS A 104 -10.60 4.25 -14.09
CA LYS A 104 -11.52 4.35 -15.26
C LYS A 104 -11.30 3.25 -16.28
N GLU A 105 -10.18 2.51 -16.16
CA GLU A 105 -9.77 1.47 -17.10
C GLU A 105 -9.46 0.16 -16.36
N GLY A 106 -9.42 -0.95 -17.10
CA GLY A 106 -9.15 -2.28 -16.55
C GLY A 106 -10.36 -2.90 -15.83
N TRP A 107 -10.12 -3.97 -15.08
CA TRP A 107 -11.17 -4.69 -14.33
C TRP A 107 -11.40 -4.00 -12.98
N HIS A 108 -12.05 -2.85 -13.00
CA HIS A 108 -12.33 -2.10 -11.79
C HIS A 108 -13.72 -2.42 -11.21
N VAL A 109 -13.86 -2.25 -9.89
CA VAL A 109 -15.13 -2.31 -9.16
C VAL A 109 -15.45 -0.93 -8.62
N LEU A 110 -16.51 -0.33 -9.13
CA LEU A 110 -16.98 1.02 -8.79
C LEU A 110 -15.91 2.13 -8.89
N GLY A 111 -14.82 1.88 -9.60
CA GLY A 111 -13.69 2.81 -9.69
C GLY A 111 -12.75 2.81 -8.48
N TYR A 112 -13.07 2.08 -7.41
CA TYR A 112 -12.27 2.12 -6.18
C TYR A 112 -11.12 1.12 -6.16
N ILE A 113 -11.26 -0.02 -6.83
CA ILE A 113 -10.22 -1.06 -6.92
C ILE A 113 -10.08 -1.62 -8.33
N ARG A 114 -8.91 -2.21 -8.62
CA ARG A 114 -8.65 -2.98 -9.85
C ARG A 114 -8.31 -4.43 -9.52
N ILE A 115 -9.17 -5.35 -9.94
CA ILE A 115 -8.97 -6.80 -9.69
C ILE A 115 -7.77 -7.35 -10.46
N ASP A 116 -7.49 -6.82 -11.65
CA ASP A 116 -6.33 -7.20 -12.45
C ASP A 116 -4.98 -6.82 -11.78
N TYR A 117 -4.99 -5.98 -10.75
CA TYR A 117 -3.82 -5.70 -9.92
C TYR A 117 -3.60 -6.72 -8.78
N PHE A 118 -4.49 -7.72 -8.65
CA PHE A 118 -4.35 -8.74 -7.59
C PHE A 118 -2.95 -9.39 -7.53
N PRO A 119 -2.31 -9.82 -8.64
CA PRO A 119 -0.96 -10.38 -8.60
C PRO A 119 0.09 -9.36 -8.10
N LEU A 120 -0.06 -8.09 -8.50
CA LEU A 120 0.82 -7.00 -8.05
C LEU A 120 0.67 -6.79 -6.53
N TRP A 121 -0.56 -6.71 -6.04
CA TRP A 121 -0.85 -6.58 -4.61
C TRP A 121 -0.38 -7.80 -3.80
N ALA A 122 -0.41 -9.00 -4.38
CA ALA A 122 0.11 -10.21 -3.75
C ALA A 122 1.62 -10.15 -3.52
N LEU A 123 2.38 -9.67 -4.51
CA LEU A 123 3.83 -9.45 -4.39
C LEU A 123 4.13 -8.30 -3.43
N PHE A 124 3.38 -7.20 -3.54
CA PHE A 124 3.54 -6.05 -2.66
C PHE A 124 3.26 -6.40 -1.20
N GLY A 125 2.24 -7.22 -0.94
CA GLY A 125 1.93 -7.71 0.40
C GLY A 125 3.07 -8.51 1.05
N LEU A 126 3.80 -9.32 0.26
CA LEU A 126 5.01 -9.98 0.75
C LEU A 126 6.15 -9.00 1.04
N LEU A 127 6.28 -7.96 0.23
CA LEU A 127 7.28 -6.92 0.47
C LEU A 127 6.97 -6.19 1.78
N VAL A 128 5.71 -5.81 1.99
CA VAL A 128 5.24 -5.21 3.25
C VAL A 128 5.50 -6.13 4.43
N GLU A 129 5.21 -7.43 4.32
CA GLU A 129 5.52 -8.42 5.36
C GLU A 129 7.01 -8.42 5.72
N LYS A 130 7.90 -8.49 4.72
CA LYS A 130 9.36 -8.50 4.94
C LYS A 130 9.83 -7.20 5.60
N THR A 131 9.35 -6.07 5.12
CA THR A 131 9.68 -4.75 5.67
C THR A 131 9.25 -4.62 7.12
N LEU A 132 8.00 -5.00 7.44
CA LEU A 132 7.50 -4.96 8.81
C LEU A 132 8.22 -5.92 9.74
N ARG A 133 8.57 -7.12 9.27
CA ARG A 133 9.40 -8.07 10.05
C ARG A 133 10.76 -7.46 10.38
N TYR A 134 11.37 -6.72 9.45
CA TYR A 134 12.63 -6.03 9.66
C TYR A 134 12.47 -4.88 10.67
N LEU A 135 11.50 -3.99 10.46
CA LEU A 135 11.22 -2.86 11.35
C LEU A 135 10.92 -3.30 12.79
N MET A 136 10.15 -4.38 12.96
CA MET A 136 9.84 -4.95 14.27
C MET A 136 11.09 -5.50 14.98
N ARG A 137 12.12 -5.95 14.25
CA ARG A 137 13.38 -6.42 14.83
C ARG A 137 14.27 -5.27 15.30
N LEU A 138 14.31 -4.16 14.53
CA LEU A 138 15.09 -2.99 14.90
C LEU A 138 14.66 -2.38 16.24
N GLU A 139 13.36 -2.46 16.54
CA GLU A 139 12.80 -1.89 17.75
C GLU A 139 13.03 -2.75 19.02
N ILE A 140 13.36 -4.03 18.86
CA ILE A 140 13.56 -4.98 19.99
C ILE A 140 14.99 -4.93 20.53
N GLN A 141 15.91 -4.14 19.98
CA GLN A 141 17.23 -3.93 20.56
C GLN A 141 17.16 -2.73 21.53
N PRO A 142 16.99 -2.95 22.85
CA PRO A 142 17.30 -1.90 23.83
C PRO A 142 18.82 -1.73 23.84
N GLU A 143 19.27 -0.49 23.84
CA GLU A 143 20.65 -0.15 24.20
C GLU A 143 21.01 -0.64 25.60
#